data_a3303cb25a7ae0358121d652e8d74fa8
#
_entry.id   a3303cb25a7ae0358121d652e8d74fa8
#
_cell.length_a   1.000
_cell.length_b   1.000
_cell.length_c   1.000
_cell.angle_alpha   90.00
_cell.angle_beta   90.00
_cell.angle_gamma   90.00
#
_symmetry.space_group_name_H-M   'P 1'
#
loop_
_entity.id
_entity.type
_entity.pdbx_description
1 polymer ?
#
loop_
_entity_poly.entity_id
_entity_poly.type
_entity_poly.pdbx_seq_one_letter_code
_entity_poly.pdbx_strand_id
1 'polypeptide(L)'
;MLYPAELPGLFKSPSQPAWTRRAVMRHALSMNFGLAHRREASIRRALRLSGACAALAAVVLAFPSLAACGRPAGRVQAIGVDERLDIELADGRAVRLGGLDAPSPDRGAPEIAKAARDYLSERLLGREAELIVLAGGTDRWGRTVADLSLPDSEPQSTAEALLGAGYARVRPEFETRGCATERLAIEDGAREEDLGIWRDPDFAVIQSSNSAGLSRRSGRFVVIEGMVRRVGFARSRLYLELVPRDGPTIVVARRLETALAREGRPVGKLVGQTIRVRGALDDRFGPRIEVADPAMIEIARSVDAPGEAKPHP
;
A
#
# COMPACT_ATOMS: atom_id res chain seq x y z
N MET A 1 3.17 -46.05 -42.77
CA MET A 1 2.99 -45.46 -44.11
C MET A 1 2.83 -43.98 -43.97
N LEU A 2 3.81 -43.25 -44.50
CA LEU A 2 3.77 -41.93 -45.10
C LEU A 2 3.48 -40.69 -44.20
N TYR A 3 4.56 -40.00 -43.83
CA TYR A 3 4.66 -38.56 -43.85
C TYR A 3 4.47 -38.02 -45.30
N PRO A 4 4.01 -36.80 -45.51
CA PRO A 4 4.95 -35.71 -45.83
C PRO A 4 4.50 -34.38 -45.22
N ALA A 5 5.42 -33.55 -44.93
CA ALA A 5 6.19 -32.54 -45.62
C ALA A 5 5.97 -31.15 -45.01
N GLU A 6 7.07 -30.56 -44.71
CA GLU A 6 7.28 -29.14 -44.28
C GLU A 6 6.73 -28.11 -45.29
N LEU A 7 6.29 -26.96 -44.76
CA LEU A 7 6.46 -25.68 -45.44
C LEU A 7 6.80 -24.60 -44.44
N PRO A 8 7.82 -23.80 -44.71
CA PRO A 8 8.21 -22.65 -43.88
C PRO A 8 7.56 -21.39 -44.40
N GLY A 9 7.19 -20.47 -43.54
CA GLY A 9 6.75 -19.17 -44.03
C GLY A 9 6.26 -18.20 -42.98
N LEU A 10 7.15 -17.30 -42.54
CA LEU A 10 6.87 -15.88 -42.32
C LEU A 10 5.84 -15.49 -41.24
N PHE A 11 6.33 -15.33 -40.00
CA PHE A 11 5.77 -14.30 -39.15
C PHE A 11 6.76 -13.15 -38.98
N LYS A 12 6.45 -12.07 -39.68
CA LYS A 12 7.08 -10.76 -39.51
C LYS A 12 6.70 -10.21 -38.13
N SER A 13 7.70 -9.93 -37.34
CA SER A 13 7.66 -9.09 -36.15
C SER A 13 7.21 -7.67 -36.52
N PRO A 14 6.27 -7.05 -35.83
CA PRO A 14 6.01 -5.63 -36.00
C PRO A 14 7.06 -4.82 -35.25
N SER A 15 7.72 -3.98 -36.01
CA SER A 15 8.71 -2.99 -35.63
C SER A 15 8.21 -2.03 -34.57
N GLN A 16 9.05 -1.80 -33.58
CA GLN A 16 8.93 -0.74 -32.61
C GLN A 16 9.01 0.64 -33.29
N PRO A 17 8.19 1.61 -32.90
CA PRO A 17 8.41 2.99 -33.31
C PRO A 17 9.52 3.63 -32.48
N ALA A 18 10.57 4.01 -33.16
CA ALA A 18 11.64 4.83 -32.65
C ALA A 18 11.16 6.24 -32.33
N TRP A 19 11.15 6.63 -31.08
CA TRP A 19 11.08 8.03 -30.69
C TRP A 19 12.48 8.62 -30.69
N THR A 20 12.79 9.26 -31.80
CA THR A 20 14.02 10.02 -32.01
C THR A 20 14.13 11.17 -31.02
N ARG A 21 15.27 11.17 -30.34
CA ARG A 21 15.84 12.34 -29.66
C ARG A 21 15.91 13.51 -30.63
N ARG A 22 15.26 14.59 -30.33
CA ARG A 22 15.60 15.91 -30.89
C ARG A 22 16.12 16.80 -29.80
N ALA A 23 17.40 17.03 -29.91
CA ALA A 23 18.14 18.08 -29.24
C ALA A 23 17.51 19.45 -29.60
N VAL A 24 17.28 20.26 -28.57
CA VAL A 24 17.12 21.70 -28.76
C VAL A 24 18.38 22.35 -28.21
N MET A 25 19.27 22.61 -29.14
CA MET A 25 20.43 23.50 -28.98
C MET A 25 20.19 24.72 -29.83
N ARG A 26 20.56 25.88 -29.28
CA ARG A 26 20.73 27.19 -29.93
C ARG A 26 19.56 28.16 -29.85
N HIS A 27 19.75 29.15 -28.95
CA HIS A 27 19.89 30.53 -29.40
C HIS A 27 20.68 31.33 -28.37
N ALA A 28 21.97 31.44 -28.60
CA ALA A 28 22.81 32.51 -28.09
C ALA A 28 23.17 33.35 -29.31
N LEU A 29 22.84 34.65 -29.27
CA LEU A 29 23.46 35.73 -30.03
C LEU A 29 22.80 37.00 -29.50
N SER A 30 23.52 37.71 -28.64
CA SER A 30 24.30 38.87 -29.08
C SER A 30 23.47 40.13 -29.24
N MET A 31 23.65 41.04 -28.35
CA MET A 31 23.90 42.43 -28.77
C MET A 31 24.69 43.21 -27.74
N ASN A 32 25.71 43.79 -28.27
CA ASN A 32 26.76 44.58 -27.69
C ASN A 32 26.37 46.04 -27.39
N PHE A 33 27.27 46.69 -26.66
CA PHE A 33 27.69 48.09 -26.67
C PHE A 33 26.91 49.15 -25.87
N GLY A 34 27.71 49.79 -25.04
CA GLY A 34 27.42 51.14 -24.54
C GLY A 34 28.20 51.52 -23.28
N LEU A 35 29.48 51.71 -23.40
CA LEU A 35 30.36 52.75 -22.86
C LEU A 35 29.70 53.81 -21.97
N ALA A 36 30.22 54.07 -20.80
CA ALA A 36 31.00 55.29 -20.47
C ALA A 36 31.27 55.44 -18.95
N HIS A 37 32.50 55.35 -18.64
CA HIS A 37 33.36 56.27 -17.87
C HIS A 37 32.80 57.15 -16.69
N ARG A 38 33.61 57.07 -15.65
CA ARG A 38 33.95 58.08 -14.63
C ARG A 38 33.11 58.00 -13.34
N ARG A 39 33.70 57.70 -12.23
CA ARG A 39 34.67 58.50 -11.44
C ARG A 39 35.20 57.67 -10.28
N GLU A 40 36.53 57.67 -10.19
CA GLU A 40 37.24 57.41 -8.93
C GLU A 40 36.94 58.50 -7.93
N ALA A 41 36.73 58.11 -6.69
CA ALA A 41 37.25 58.83 -5.51
C ALA A 41 37.01 58.02 -4.23
N SER A 42 38.11 57.51 -3.71
CA SER A 42 38.47 57.39 -2.31
C SER A 42 37.38 57.51 -1.25
N ILE A 43 37.26 56.49 -0.44
CA ILE A 43 37.38 56.60 1.01
C ILE A 43 37.84 55.28 1.60
N ARG A 44 39.12 55.17 1.90
CA ARG A 44 39.63 54.16 2.83
C ARG A 44 39.18 54.61 4.22
N ARG A 45 38.31 53.83 4.82
CA ARG A 45 38.20 53.79 6.28
C ARG A 45 37.98 52.37 6.73
N ALA A 46 38.94 51.91 7.44
CA ALA A 46 38.96 50.68 8.16
C ALA A 46 37.77 50.58 9.10
N LEU A 47 37.07 49.42 9.00
CA LEU A 47 36.42 48.86 10.17
C LEU A 47 36.76 47.37 10.17
N ARG A 48 37.64 47.03 11.10
CA ARG A 48 37.79 45.65 11.56
C ARG A 48 36.48 45.32 12.28
N LEU A 49 35.76 44.35 11.78
CA LEU A 49 34.75 43.64 12.54
C LEU A 49 34.70 42.19 12.06
N SER A 50 35.25 41.40 12.92
CA SER A 50 34.81 40.06 13.32
C SER A 50 34.35 39.13 12.23
N GLY A 51 35.15 38.10 11.99
CA GLY A 51 34.75 36.88 11.30
C GLY A 51 33.50 36.31 11.93
N ALA A 52 32.41 36.37 11.19
CA ALA A 52 31.28 35.47 11.35
C ALA A 52 31.35 34.51 10.19
N CYS A 53 32.04 33.39 10.39
CA CYS A 53 31.84 32.22 9.59
C CYS A 53 30.34 31.89 9.63
N ALA A 54 29.63 32.27 8.59
CA ALA A 54 28.33 31.71 8.31
C ALA A 54 28.52 30.22 7.97
N ALA A 55 28.62 29.41 9.02
CA ALA A 55 28.38 28.00 8.91
C ALA A 55 26.92 27.87 8.46
N LEU A 56 26.70 27.66 7.16
CA LEU A 56 25.47 27.04 6.67
C LEU A 56 25.40 25.66 7.32
N ALA A 57 24.77 25.61 8.50
CA ALA A 57 24.30 24.38 9.06
C ALA A 57 23.24 23.86 8.05
N ALA A 58 23.64 22.92 7.20
CA ALA A 58 22.72 22.06 6.50
C ALA A 58 21.91 21.36 7.59
N VAL A 59 20.74 21.91 7.91
CA VAL A 59 19.71 21.20 8.66
C VAL A 59 19.31 20.05 7.73
N VAL A 60 19.99 18.93 7.89
CA VAL A 60 19.50 17.65 7.44
C VAL A 60 18.23 17.48 8.27
N LEU A 61 17.09 17.84 7.67
CA LEU A 61 15.80 17.38 8.13
C LEU A 61 15.87 15.86 8.02
N ALA A 62 16.35 15.21 9.08
CA ALA A 62 16.07 13.82 9.32
C ALA A 62 14.54 13.76 9.41
N PHE A 63 13.90 13.51 8.28
CA PHE A 63 12.54 13.02 8.31
C PHE A 63 12.59 11.85 9.30
N PRO A 64 11.77 11.88 10.37
CA PRO A 64 11.67 10.71 11.20
C PRO A 64 11.34 9.57 10.23
N SER A 65 12.26 8.62 10.10
CA SER A 65 11.99 7.34 9.45
C SER A 65 10.64 6.90 9.98
N LEU A 66 9.64 6.83 9.11
CA LEU A 66 8.33 6.33 9.48
C LEU A 66 8.57 5.10 10.34
N ALA A 67 8.00 5.09 11.53
CA ALA A 67 8.29 4.10 12.53
C ALA A 67 8.10 2.72 11.90
N ALA A 68 9.20 2.03 11.62
CA ALA A 68 9.15 0.69 11.09
C ALA A 68 8.18 -0.12 11.95
N CYS A 69 7.24 -0.85 11.36
CA CYS A 69 6.27 -1.65 12.10
C CYS A 69 6.90 -2.59 13.12
N GLY A 70 8.21 -2.85 12.99
CA GLY A 70 8.95 -3.82 13.75
C GLY A 70 10.33 -3.33 14.16
N ARG A 71 11.15 -4.27 14.56
CA ARG A 71 12.53 -4.02 15.02
C ARG A 71 13.53 -4.70 14.09
N PRO A 72 14.59 -4.00 13.67
CA PRO A 72 15.70 -4.63 12.95
C PRO A 72 16.27 -5.81 13.73
N ALA A 73 16.50 -6.92 13.03
CA ALA A 73 17.00 -8.17 13.58
C ALA A 73 18.18 -8.74 12.77
N GLY A 74 18.88 -7.87 12.04
CA GLY A 74 20.08 -8.21 11.29
C GLY A 74 19.80 -8.43 9.80
N ARG A 75 20.89 -8.63 9.07
CA ARG A 75 20.84 -8.90 7.64
C ARG A 75 20.58 -10.37 7.35
N VAL A 76 19.84 -10.62 6.32
CA VAL A 76 19.45 -11.96 5.89
C VAL A 76 19.50 -12.05 4.37
N GLN A 77 19.57 -13.27 3.85
CA GLN A 77 19.48 -13.55 2.43
C GLN A 77 18.30 -14.48 2.18
N ALA A 78 17.39 -14.09 1.29
CA ALA A 78 16.32 -14.93 0.82
C ALA A 78 16.85 -15.91 -0.24
N ILE A 79 16.50 -17.19 -0.09
CA ILE A 79 16.90 -18.28 -1.01
C ILE A 79 15.71 -18.88 -1.75
N GLY A 80 14.49 -18.63 -1.30
CA GLY A 80 13.27 -19.12 -1.92
C GLY A 80 12.03 -18.32 -1.53
N VAL A 81 11.01 -18.40 -2.37
CA VAL A 81 9.66 -17.90 -2.11
C VAL A 81 8.67 -19.01 -2.51
N ASP A 82 7.85 -19.44 -1.57
CA ASP A 82 6.87 -20.49 -1.83
C ASP A 82 5.56 -19.96 -2.45
N GLU A 83 4.62 -20.86 -2.72
CA GLU A 83 3.33 -20.54 -3.33
C GLU A 83 2.39 -19.71 -2.43
N ARG A 84 2.69 -19.61 -1.14
CA ARG A 84 1.95 -18.79 -0.16
C ARG A 84 2.64 -17.47 0.14
N LEU A 85 3.71 -17.17 -0.60
CA LEU A 85 4.60 -16.02 -0.41
C LEU A 85 5.36 -16.08 0.92
N ASP A 86 5.54 -17.27 1.51
CA ASP A 86 6.47 -17.46 2.60
C ASP A 86 7.90 -17.44 2.03
N ILE A 87 8.81 -16.75 2.70
CA ILE A 87 10.17 -16.52 2.22
C ILE A 87 11.12 -17.40 3.02
N GLU A 88 11.88 -18.24 2.33
CA GLU A 88 12.94 -19.05 2.92
C GLU A 88 14.24 -18.24 3.01
N LEU A 89 14.84 -18.24 4.19
CA LEU A 89 16.12 -17.59 4.44
C LEU A 89 17.27 -18.62 4.43
N ALA A 90 18.47 -18.15 4.08
CA ALA A 90 19.69 -18.98 4.04
C ALA A 90 20.04 -19.60 5.40
N ASP A 91 19.59 -19.04 6.50
CA ASP A 91 19.76 -19.57 7.85
C ASP A 91 18.71 -20.61 8.27
N GLY A 92 17.82 -21.00 7.38
CA GLY A 92 16.78 -22.01 7.58
C GLY A 92 15.48 -21.50 8.20
N ARG A 93 15.39 -20.20 8.47
CA ARG A 93 14.12 -19.61 8.92
C ARG A 93 13.17 -19.41 7.75
N ALA A 94 11.86 -19.60 8.00
CA ALA A 94 10.81 -19.15 7.11
C ALA A 94 10.22 -17.84 7.60
N VAL A 95 10.01 -16.89 6.71
CA VAL A 95 9.42 -15.57 7.00
C VAL A 95 8.03 -15.47 6.36
N ARG A 96 7.06 -15.10 7.16
CA ARG A 96 5.74 -14.63 6.71
C ARG A 96 5.71 -13.11 6.74
N LEU A 97 5.40 -12.48 5.61
CA LEU A 97 5.17 -11.04 5.58
C LEU A 97 3.91 -10.71 6.38
N GLY A 98 4.06 -9.92 7.45
CA GLY A 98 2.96 -9.61 8.36
C GLY A 98 2.02 -8.54 7.80
N GLY A 99 0.73 -8.68 8.16
CA GLY A 99 -0.29 -7.68 7.85
C GLY A 99 -0.76 -7.66 6.40
N LEU A 100 -0.59 -8.76 5.68
CA LEU A 100 -1.02 -8.89 4.29
C LEU A 100 -2.05 -10.02 4.11
N ASP A 101 -3.01 -9.78 3.24
CA ASP A 101 -3.86 -10.78 2.62
C ASP A 101 -3.47 -10.87 1.14
N ALA A 102 -2.73 -11.91 0.81
CA ALA A 102 -2.20 -12.12 -0.52
C ALA A 102 -2.97 -13.24 -1.25
N PRO A 103 -2.99 -13.22 -2.59
CA PRO A 103 -3.55 -14.31 -3.37
C PRO A 103 -2.75 -15.59 -3.14
N SER A 104 -3.44 -16.72 -3.20
CA SER A 104 -2.80 -18.02 -3.18
C SER A 104 -3.50 -18.95 -4.20
N PRO A 105 -2.81 -19.96 -4.75
CA PRO A 105 -3.37 -20.80 -5.81
C PRO A 105 -4.68 -21.49 -5.39
N ASP A 106 -4.81 -21.86 -4.14
CA ASP A 106 -5.99 -22.51 -3.55
C ASP A 106 -7.17 -21.56 -3.30
N ARG A 107 -7.00 -20.25 -3.52
CA ARG A 107 -8.06 -19.23 -3.34
C ARG A 107 -8.67 -18.71 -4.64
N GLY A 108 -8.42 -19.38 -5.76
CA GLY A 108 -9.11 -19.09 -7.02
C GLY A 108 -8.43 -18.06 -7.93
N ALA A 109 -7.21 -17.62 -7.62
CA ALA A 109 -6.44 -16.66 -8.44
C ALA A 109 -5.00 -17.16 -8.69
N PRO A 110 -4.80 -18.34 -9.35
CA PRO A 110 -3.48 -18.95 -9.49
C PRO A 110 -2.50 -18.09 -10.30
N GLU A 111 -2.97 -17.41 -11.33
CA GLU A 111 -2.12 -16.58 -12.18
C GLU A 111 -1.63 -15.35 -11.42
N ILE A 112 -2.49 -14.70 -10.63
CA ILE A 112 -2.10 -13.55 -9.81
C ILE A 112 -1.19 -14.00 -8.67
N ALA A 113 -1.45 -15.16 -8.07
CA ALA A 113 -0.59 -15.75 -7.04
C ALA A 113 0.82 -16.03 -7.59
N LYS A 114 0.89 -16.58 -8.81
CA LYS A 114 2.15 -16.78 -9.51
C LYS A 114 2.88 -15.46 -9.77
N ALA A 115 2.18 -14.46 -10.28
CA ALA A 115 2.76 -13.16 -10.55
C ALA A 115 3.29 -12.48 -9.28
N ALA A 116 2.57 -12.59 -8.16
CA ALA A 116 3.00 -12.09 -6.86
C ALA A 116 4.28 -12.79 -6.37
N ARG A 117 4.37 -14.12 -6.54
CA ARG A 117 5.56 -14.90 -6.19
C ARG A 117 6.75 -14.55 -7.08
N ASP A 118 6.53 -14.44 -8.38
CA ASP A 118 7.59 -14.08 -9.34
C ASP A 118 8.13 -12.68 -9.01
N TYR A 119 7.25 -11.72 -8.72
CA TYR A 119 7.62 -10.37 -8.28
C TYR A 119 8.47 -10.37 -7.00
N LEU A 120 8.06 -11.14 -5.98
CA LEU A 120 8.83 -11.29 -4.75
C LEU A 120 10.19 -11.95 -5.00
N SER A 121 10.21 -12.99 -5.82
CA SER A 121 11.44 -13.72 -6.15
C SER A 121 12.45 -12.82 -6.87
N GLU A 122 11.98 -12.05 -7.85
CA GLU A 122 12.83 -11.08 -8.57
C GLU A 122 13.35 -9.98 -7.64
N ARG A 123 12.54 -9.57 -6.69
CA ARG A 123 12.89 -8.51 -5.75
C ARG A 123 13.93 -8.96 -4.72
N LEU A 124 13.83 -10.20 -4.21
CA LEU A 124 14.54 -10.66 -3.02
C LEU A 124 15.69 -11.61 -3.30
N LEU A 125 15.56 -12.52 -4.28
CA LEU A 125 16.54 -13.58 -4.43
C LEU A 125 17.90 -13.03 -4.86
N GLY A 126 18.95 -13.53 -4.20
CA GLY A 126 20.32 -13.10 -4.44
C GLY A 126 20.69 -11.74 -3.84
N ARG A 127 19.81 -11.10 -3.08
CA ARG A 127 20.05 -9.80 -2.44
C ARG A 127 20.10 -9.95 -0.92
N GLU A 128 20.89 -9.11 -0.27
CA GLU A 128 20.82 -8.91 1.18
C GLU A 128 19.65 -8.00 1.53
N ALA A 129 18.88 -8.37 2.54
CA ALA A 129 17.81 -7.57 3.11
C ALA A 129 17.99 -7.42 4.62
N GLU A 130 17.49 -6.36 5.19
CA GLU A 130 17.37 -6.22 6.64
C GLU A 130 16.07 -6.88 7.10
N LEU A 131 16.15 -7.79 8.04
CA LEU A 131 14.99 -8.44 8.65
C LEU A 131 14.38 -7.52 9.68
N ILE A 132 13.13 -7.12 9.48
CA ILE A 132 12.36 -6.29 10.42
C ILE A 132 11.32 -7.18 11.10
N VAL A 133 11.65 -7.69 12.28
CA VAL A 133 10.75 -8.58 13.04
C VAL A 133 9.61 -7.77 13.64
N LEU A 134 8.39 -8.19 13.37
CA LEU A 134 7.17 -7.58 13.87
C LEU A 134 6.84 -8.06 15.28
N ALA A 135 5.93 -7.37 15.98
CA ALA A 135 5.47 -7.76 17.30
C ALA A 135 4.91 -9.21 17.26
N GLY A 136 5.19 -10.01 18.30
CA GLY A 136 4.83 -11.42 18.30
C GLY A 136 5.93 -12.36 17.79
N GLY A 137 6.80 -11.89 16.92
CA GLY A 137 8.02 -12.59 16.47
C GLY A 137 7.76 -13.84 15.64
N THR A 138 7.11 -14.86 16.17
CA THR A 138 6.88 -16.15 15.49
C THR A 138 5.41 -16.55 15.55
N ASP A 139 4.89 -17.04 14.45
CA ASP A 139 3.52 -17.54 14.39
C ASP A 139 3.42 -19.01 14.86
N ARG A 140 2.19 -19.53 14.93
CA ARG A 140 1.90 -20.88 15.41
C ARG A 140 2.49 -22.02 14.54
N TRP A 141 2.97 -21.68 13.33
CA TRP A 141 3.63 -22.63 12.43
C TRP A 141 5.15 -22.52 12.45
N GLY A 142 5.69 -21.71 13.34
CA GLY A 142 7.13 -21.51 13.50
C GLY A 142 7.75 -20.52 12.52
N ARG A 143 6.96 -19.80 11.72
CA ARG A 143 7.46 -18.80 10.78
C ARG A 143 7.71 -17.49 11.52
N THR A 144 8.81 -16.83 11.19
CA THR A 144 9.07 -15.46 11.68
C THR A 144 8.10 -14.50 11.00
N VAL A 145 7.34 -13.76 11.81
CA VAL A 145 6.46 -12.69 11.29
C VAL A 145 7.29 -11.42 11.16
N ALA A 146 7.58 -11.03 9.94
CA ALA A 146 8.52 -9.95 9.66
C ALA A 146 8.19 -9.21 8.35
N ASP A 147 8.91 -8.13 8.11
CA ASP A 147 9.10 -7.53 6.80
C ASP A 147 10.59 -7.66 6.41
N LEU A 148 10.88 -7.58 5.13
CA LEU A 148 12.23 -7.52 4.60
C LEU A 148 12.45 -6.14 3.98
N SER A 149 13.44 -5.40 4.48
CA SER A 149 13.80 -4.08 3.99
C SER A 149 15.00 -4.18 3.06
N LEU A 150 14.85 -3.62 1.87
CA LEU A 150 15.90 -3.50 0.85
C LEU A 150 16.32 -2.03 0.76
N PRO A 151 17.47 -1.65 1.35
CA PRO A 151 17.88 -0.24 1.44
C PRO A 151 18.02 0.46 0.08
N ASP A 152 18.40 -0.31 -0.96
CA ASP A 152 18.63 0.20 -2.32
C ASP A 152 17.40 0.08 -3.23
N SER A 153 16.22 -0.03 -2.67
CA SER A 153 14.97 -0.18 -3.42
C SER A 153 13.90 0.80 -2.94
N GLU A 154 13.03 1.21 -3.85
CA GLU A 154 11.83 1.99 -3.52
C GLU A 154 10.57 1.22 -3.95
N PRO A 155 9.63 1.04 -3.04
CA PRO A 155 9.75 1.23 -1.60
C PRO A 155 10.74 0.23 -0.98
N GLN A 156 11.34 0.59 0.15
CA GLN A 156 12.29 -0.31 0.84
C GLN A 156 11.59 -1.54 1.41
N SER A 157 10.42 -1.36 2.02
CA SER A 157 9.60 -2.44 2.57
C SER A 157 9.09 -3.38 1.48
N THR A 158 9.31 -4.66 1.66
CA THR A 158 8.80 -5.69 0.75
C THR A 158 7.28 -5.82 0.81
N ALA A 159 6.69 -5.64 1.99
CA ALA A 159 5.25 -5.64 2.16
C ALA A 159 4.60 -4.45 1.42
N GLU A 160 5.18 -3.26 1.50
CA GLU A 160 4.71 -2.08 0.80
C GLU A 160 4.86 -2.22 -0.72
N ALA A 161 5.94 -2.84 -1.18
CA ALA A 161 6.14 -3.13 -2.59
C ALA A 161 5.04 -4.04 -3.16
N LEU A 162 4.64 -5.09 -2.42
CA LEU A 162 3.52 -5.95 -2.81
C LEU A 162 2.18 -5.20 -2.84
N LEU A 163 1.93 -4.35 -1.85
CA LEU A 163 0.71 -3.54 -1.79
C LEU A 163 0.65 -2.56 -2.97
N GLY A 164 1.73 -1.83 -3.23
CA GLY A 164 1.81 -0.86 -4.33
C GLY A 164 1.72 -1.48 -5.71
N ALA A 165 2.24 -2.70 -5.89
CA ALA A 165 2.07 -3.47 -7.12
C ALA A 165 0.68 -4.13 -7.25
N GLY A 166 -0.18 -4.01 -6.25
CA GLY A 166 -1.50 -4.64 -6.23
C GLY A 166 -1.47 -6.15 -6.04
N TYR A 167 -0.43 -6.71 -5.44
CA TYR A 167 -0.32 -8.16 -5.20
C TYR A 167 -0.77 -8.58 -3.80
N ALA A 168 -1.20 -7.64 -2.97
CA ALA A 168 -1.76 -7.94 -1.66
C ALA A 168 -2.75 -6.85 -1.23
N ARG A 169 -3.58 -7.17 -0.22
CA ARG A 169 -4.40 -6.22 0.53
C ARG A 169 -3.86 -6.11 1.95
N VAL A 170 -4.05 -4.95 2.54
CA VAL A 170 -3.74 -4.77 3.96
C VAL A 170 -4.68 -5.62 4.80
N ARG A 171 -4.10 -6.44 5.65
CA ARG A 171 -4.77 -7.20 6.69
C ARG A 171 -4.31 -6.68 8.04
N PRO A 172 -5.02 -5.73 8.66
CA PRO A 172 -4.62 -5.20 9.95
C PRO A 172 -4.53 -6.30 11.00
N GLU A 173 -3.35 -6.43 11.56
CA GLU A 173 -3.02 -7.36 12.63
C GLU A 173 -2.38 -6.56 13.78
N PHE A 174 -2.38 -7.12 14.98
CA PHE A 174 -1.75 -6.48 16.13
C PHE A 174 -0.28 -6.13 15.85
N GLU A 175 0.40 -6.99 15.12
CA GLU A 175 1.83 -6.88 14.78
C GLU A 175 2.15 -5.72 13.84
N THR A 176 1.18 -5.27 13.05
CA THR A 176 1.37 -4.23 12.02
C THR A 176 0.63 -2.93 12.30
N ARG A 177 0.10 -2.77 13.51
CA ARG A 177 -0.70 -1.60 13.88
C ARG A 177 0.03 -0.28 13.66
N GLY A 178 1.35 -0.24 13.88
CA GLY A 178 2.15 0.98 13.75
C GLY A 178 2.30 1.51 12.33
N CYS A 179 2.06 0.69 11.29
CA CYS A 179 2.20 1.08 9.88
C CYS A 179 0.93 0.83 9.05
N ALA A 180 -0.18 0.56 9.70
CA ALA A 180 -1.41 0.23 9.00
C ALA A 180 -1.93 1.40 8.15
N THR A 181 -1.80 2.63 8.62
CA THR A 181 -2.27 3.83 7.92
C THR A 181 -1.50 4.07 6.62
N GLU A 182 -0.18 3.96 6.67
CA GLU A 182 0.69 4.12 5.51
C GLU A 182 0.44 3.04 4.48
N ARG A 183 0.33 1.79 4.93
CA ARG A 183 0.02 0.65 4.07
C ARG A 183 -1.35 0.75 3.41
N LEU A 184 -2.35 1.26 4.12
CA LEU A 184 -3.69 1.51 3.56
C LEU A 184 -3.64 2.58 2.46
N ALA A 185 -2.84 3.63 2.62
CA ALA A 185 -2.67 4.66 1.60
C ALA A 185 -1.99 4.12 0.33
N ILE A 186 -1.00 3.22 0.48
CA ILE A 186 -0.34 2.54 -0.65
C ILE A 186 -1.33 1.62 -1.37
N GLU A 187 -2.10 0.85 -0.61
CA GLU A 187 -3.15 -0.01 -1.16
C GLU A 187 -4.20 0.79 -1.94
N ASP A 188 -4.60 1.95 -1.41
CA ASP A 188 -5.58 2.82 -2.06
C ASP A 188 -5.10 3.25 -3.45
N GLY A 189 -3.83 3.63 -3.60
CA GLY A 189 -3.24 3.96 -4.88
C GLY A 189 -3.29 2.78 -5.87
N ALA A 190 -2.88 1.59 -5.43
CA ALA A 190 -2.93 0.39 -6.27
C ALA A 190 -4.36 0.02 -6.70
N ARG A 191 -5.34 0.26 -5.83
CA ARG A 191 -6.76 0.03 -6.13
C ARG A 191 -7.32 1.06 -7.10
N GLU A 192 -6.97 2.33 -6.95
CA GLU A 192 -7.40 3.41 -7.86
C GLU A 192 -6.85 3.21 -9.28
N GLU A 193 -5.70 2.55 -9.41
CA GLU A 193 -5.07 2.20 -10.69
C GLU A 193 -5.46 0.79 -11.19
N ASP A 194 -6.35 0.09 -10.51
CA ASP A 194 -6.78 -1.28 -10.83
C ASP A 194 -5.60 -2.25 -11.00
N LEU A 195 -4.57 -2.19 -10.14
CA LEU A 195 -3.39 -3.05 -10.25
C LEU A 195 -3.63 -4.46 -9.68
N GLY A 196 -3.03 -5.45 -10.30
CA GLY A 196 -2.96 -6.83 -9.80
C GLY A 196 -4.32 -7.41 -9.41
N ILE A 197 -4.50 -7.73 -8.11
CA ILE A 197 -5.74 -8.32 -7.55
C ILE A 197 -6.96 -7.40 -7.68
N TRP A 198 -6.77 -6.10 -7.85
CA TRP A 198 -7.89 -5.16 -7.90
C TRP A 198 -8.68 -5.26 -9.21
N ARG A 199 -8.12 -5.89 -10.25
CA ARG A 199 -8.82 -6.27 -11.49
C ARG A 199 -9.67 -7.52 -11.33
N ASP A 200 -9.40 -8.32 -10.31
CA ASP A 200 -10.11 -9.59 -10.10
C ASP A 200 -11.36 -9.35 -9.25
N PRO A 201 -12.55 -9.69 -9.76
CA PRO A 201 -13.80 -9.52 -9.02
C PRO A 201 -13.81 -10.20 -7.65
N ASP A 202 -13.01 -11.26 -7.45
CA ASP A 202 -12.95 -11.97 -6.17
C ASP A 202 -12.21 -11.19 -5.07
N PHE A 203 -11.40 -10.23 -5.45
CA PHE A 203 -10.69 -9.35 -4.51
C PHE A 203 -11.30 -7.94 -4.43
N ALA A 204 -12.18 -7.60 -5.35
CA ALA A 204 -12.80 -6.29 -5.39
C ALA A 204 -13.55 -5.94 -4.08
N VAL A 205 -13.66 -4.64 -3.81
CA VAL A 205 -14.47 -4.12 -2.71
C VAL A 205 -15.94 -4.48 -2.94
N ILE A 206 -16.57 -5.09 -1.95
CA ILE A 206 -17.96 -5.54 -2.02
C ILE A 206 -18.86 -4.44 -1.48
N GLN A 207 -19.85 -4.02 -2.25
CA GLN A 207 -20.89 -3.14 -1.72
C GLN A 207 -21.74 -3.89 -0.69
N SER A 208 -22.02 -3.28 0.44
CA SER A 208 -22.74 -3.90 1.55
C SER A 208 -24.15 -4.38 1.16
N SER A 209 -24.74 -3.84 0.10
CA SER A 209 -26.02 -4.27 -0.46
C SER A 209 -25.93 -5.50 -1.38
N ASN A 210 -24.74 -5.93 -1.75
CA ASN A 210 -24.54 -7.09 -2.63
C ASN A 210 -24.52 -8.40 -1.83
N SER A 211 -25.70 -8.87 -1.40
CA SER A 211 -25.85 -10.09 -0.62
C SER A 211 -25.30 -11.34 -1.31
N ALA A 212 -25.47 -11.46 -2.62
CA ALA A 212 -24.92 -12.57 -3.40
C ALA A 212 -23.39 -12.57 -3.43
N GLY A 213 -22.78 -11.38 -3.54
CA GLY A 213 -21.32 -11.21 -3.45
C GLY A 213 -20.77 -11.58 -2.09
N LEU A 214 -21.48 -11.22 -1.02
CA LEU A 214 -21.12 -11.58 0.36
C LEU A 214 -21.20 -13.09 0.58
N SER A 215 -22.31 -13.73 0.19
CA SER A 215 -22.48 -15.19 0.36
C SER A 215 -21.40 -16.01 -0.34
N ARG A 216 -21.01 -15.62 -1.56
CA ARG A 216 -19.93 -16.30 -2.30
C ARG A 216 -18.57 -16.21 -1.62
N ARG A 217 -18.36 -15.23 -0.75
CA ARG A 217 -17.08 -14.99 -0.07
C ARG A 217 -17.11 -15.32 1.42
N SER A 218 -18.10 -16.08 1.85
CA SER A 218 -18.15 -16.60 3.23
C SER A 218 -16.85 -17.33 3.61
N GLY A 219 -16.34 -17.07 4.79
CA GLY A 219 -15.10 -17.63 5.30
C GLY A 219 -13.83 -16.98 4.73
N ARG A 220 -13.93 -16.07 3.76
CA ARG A 220 -12.79 -15.37 3.17
C ARG A 220 -12.55 -14.02 3.82
N PHE A 221 -11.33 -13.52 3.67
CA PHE A 221 -11.03 -12.12 3.96
C PHE A 221 -11.64 -11.25 2.86
N VAL A 222 -12.38 -10.21 3.25
CA VAL A 222 -13.08 -9.30 2.34
C VAL A 222 -12.87 -7.84 2.74
N VAL A 223 -13.12 -6.96 1.79
CA VAL A 223 -13.28 -5.52 2.02
C VAL A 223 -14.70 -5.16 1.63
N ILE A 224 -15.51 -4.68 2.57
CA ILE A 224 -16.90 -4.29 2.37
C ILE A 224 -17.01 -2.79 2.49
N GLU A 225 -17.75 -2.16 1.58
CA GLU A 225 -18.04 -0.73 1.64
C GLU A 225 -19.55 -0.49 1.78
N GLY A 226 -19.92 0.46 2.62
CA GLY A 226 -21.31 0.83 2.81
C GLY A 226 -21.51 1.95 3.81
N MET A 227 -22.67 2.59 3.71
CA MET A 227 -23.05 3.65 4.64
C MET A 227 -23.57 3.05 5.97
N VAL A 228 -23.05 3.55 7.09
CA VAL A 228 -23.54 3.17 8.41
C VAL A 228 -24.95 3.73 8.61
N ARG A 229 -25.91 2.85 8.71
CA ARG A 229 -27.33 3.23 8.91
C ARG A 229 -27.69 3.33 10.39
N ARG A 230 -27.11 2.46 11.20
CA ARG A 230 -27.41 2.42 12.64
C ARG A 230 -26.19 1.90 13.42
N VAL A 231 -26.08 2.38 14.64
CA VAL A 231 -25.15 1.85 15.65
C VAL A 231 -25.96 1.31 16.82
N GLY A 232 -25.80 0.02 17.10
CA GLY A 232 -26.32 -0.65 18.25
C GLY A 232 -25.27 -0.77 19.35
N PHE A 233 -25.68 -0.63 20.61
CA PHE A 233 -24.83 -0.70 21.78
C PHE A 233 -25.20 -1.88 22.65
N ALA A 234 -24.23 -2.75 22.97
CA ALA A 234 -24.35 -3.77 23.96
C ALA A 234 -23.24 -3.62 25.02
N ARG A 235 -23.29 -4.44 26.07
CA ARG A 235 -22.34 -4.34 27.19
C ARG A 235 -20.87 -4.42 26.75
N SER A 236 -20.54 -5.34 25.85
CA SER A 236 -19.16 -5.62 25.43
C SER A 236 -18.91 -5.37 23.93
N ARG A 237 -19.93 -5.09 23.15
CA ARG A 237 -19.88 -4.98 21.69
C ARG A 237 -20.69 -3.80 21.16
N LEU A 238 -20.26 -3.28 20.04
CA LEU A 238 -20.97 -2.31 19.23
C LEU A 238 -21.28 -2.99 17.90
N TYR A 239 -22.44 -2.65 17.32
CA TYR A 239 -22.92 -3.22 16.08
C TYR A 239 -23.17 -2.10 15.09
N LEU A 240 -22.41 -2.07 13.97
CA LEU A 240 -22.67 -1.13 12.89
C LEU A 240 -23.48 -1.86 11.81
N GLU A 241 -24.64 -1.36 11.49
CA GLU A 241 -25.50 -1.88 10.42
C GLU A 241 -25.30 -1.03 9.18
N LEU A 242 -24.88 -1.66 8.10
CA LEU A 242 -24.66 -1.00 6.81
C LEU A 242 -25.90 -1.09 5.91
N VAL A 243 -26.69 -2.13 6.06
CA VAL A 243 -27.95 -2.35 5.35
C VAL A 243 -29.01 -2.80 6.35
N PRO A 244 -30.23 -2.27 6.32
CA PRO A 244 -31.31 -2.72 7.20
C PRO A 244 -31.67 -4.20 6.96
N ARG A 245 -31.86 -4.96 8.02
CA ARG A 245 -32.32 -6.38 8.08
C ARG A 245 -31.30 -7.40 7.58
N ASP A 246 -31.01 -7.47 6.27
CA ASP A 246 -30.30 -8.62 5.66
C ASP A 246 -28.86 -8.29 5.24
N GLY A 247 -28.34 -7.15 5.65
CA GLY A 247 -26.98 -6.73 5.31
C GLY A 247 -25.93 -7.19 6.30
N PRO A 248 -24.65 -6.94 5.97
CA PRO A 248 -23.56 -7.29 6.85
C PRO A 248 -23.58 -6.46 8.13
N THR A 249 -23.36 -7.15 9.25
CA THR A 249 -23.20 -6.52 10.57
C THR A 249 -21.71 -6.42 10.91
N ILE A 250 -21.26 -5.22 11.22
CA ILE A 250 -19.88 -5.00 11.68
C ILE A 250 -19.90 -5.01 13.20
N VAL A 251 -19.22 -5.99 13.78
CA VAL A 251 -19.16 -6.19 15.24
C VAL A 251 -17.85 -5.62 15.75
N VAL A 252 -17.93 -4.56 16.55
CA VAL A 252 -16.76 -3.88 17.12
C VAL A 252 -16.67 -4.19 18.61
N ALA A 253 -15.53 -4.69 19.07
CA ALA A 253 -15.31 -4.87 20.48
C ALA A 253 -15.29 -3.50 21.20
N ARG A 254 -16.06 -3.35 22.29
CA ARG A 254 -16.21 -2.05 22.97
C ARG A 254 -14.90 -1.44 23.44
N ARG A 255 -13.90 -2.28 23.77
CA ARG A 255 -12.55 -1.83 24.11
C ARG A 255 -11.85 -1.02 23.02
N LEU A 256 -12.30 -1.15 21.75
CA LEU A 256 -11.74 -0.40 20.60
C LEU A 256 -12.35 1.00 20.45
N GLU A 257 -13.44 1.32 21.16
CA GLU A 257 -14.16 2.58 21.02
C GLU A 257 -13.27 3.81 21.24
N THR A 258 -12.44 3.75 22.29
CA THR A 258 -11.48 4.83 22.59
C THR A 258 -10.39 4.94 21.52
N ALA A 259 -9.89 3.84 21.00
CA ALA A 259 -8.87 3.84 19.96
C ALA A 259 -9.44 4.41 18.65
N LEU A 260 -10.63 3.98 18.25
CA LEU A 260 -11.33 4.53 17.09
C LEU A 260 -11.58 6.04 17.23
N ALA A 261 -11.97 6.50 18.41
CA ALA A 261 -12.18 7.92 18.66
C ALA A 261 -10.88 8.75 18.56
N ARG A 262 -9.76 8.22 19.07
CA ARG A 262 -8.44 8.88 18.96
C ARG A 262 -7.95 8.98 17.53
N GLU A 263 -8.32 8.03 16.69
CA GLU A 263 -7.99 8.01 15.26
C GLU A 263 -9.03 8.76 14.40
N GLY A 264 -9.87 9.60 15.01
CA GLY A 264 -10.84 10.44 14.31
C GLY A 264 -12.11 9.71 13.86
N ARG A 265 -12.35 8.47 14.32
CA ARG A 265 -13.49 7.62 13.95
C ARG A 265 -14.37 7.27 15.16
N PRO A 266 -14.86 8.25 15.94
CA PRO A 266 -15.72 7.94 17.08
C PRO A 266 -17.01 7.26 16.60
N VAL A 267 -17.30 6.08 17.13
CA VAL A 267 -18.35 5.18 16.65
C VAL A 267 -19.73 5.88 16.56
N GLY A 268 -20.04 6.74 17.51
CA GLY A 268 -21.30 7.50 17.49
C GLY A 268 -21.43 8.49 16.33
N LYS A 269 -20.33 8.89 15.68
CA LYS A 269 -20.32 9.79 14.52
C LYS A 269 -20.25 9.06 13.18
N LEU A 270 -20.21 7.73 13.19
CA LEU A 270 -20.15 6.94 11.95
C LEU A 270 -21.50 6.86 11.25
N VAL A 271 -22.62 7.08 11.94
CA VAL A 271 -23.95 7.07 11.31
C VAL A 271 -24.00 8.11 10.19
N GLY A 272 -24.42 7.69 9.01
CA GLY A 272 -24.44 8.50 7.79
C GLY A 272 -23.12 8.57 7.05
N GLN A 273 -22.02 8.05 7.62
CA GLN A 273 -20.73 7.95 6.96
C GLN A 273 -20.67 6.67 6.10
N THR A 274 -20.06 6.77 4.94
CA THR A 274 -19.64 5.58 4.18
C THR A 274 -18.32 5.10 4.74
N ILE A 275 -18.31 3.85 5.17
CA ILE A 275 -17.10 3.21 5.70
C ILE A 275 -16.69 2.05 4.82
N ARG A 276 -15.40 1.76 4.83
CA ARG A 276 -14.82 0.54 4.30
C ARG A 276 -14.35 -0.31 5.46
N VAL A 277 -14.80 -1.56 5.51
CA VAL A 277 -14.47 -2.50 6.58
C VAL A 277 -13.84 -3.73 5.97
N ARG A 278 -12.73 -4.15 6.54
CA ARG A 278 -11.98 -5.33 6.09
C ARG A 278 -11.90 -6.39 7.17
N GLY A 279 -11.94 -7.65 6.79
CA GLY A 279 -11.85 -8.76 7.73
C GLY A 279 -12.37 -10.07 7.18
N ALA A 280 -12.28 -11.13 8.00
CA ALA A 280 -12.89 -12.41 7.67
C ALA A 280 -14.42 -12.30 7.74
N LEU A 281 -15.09 -12.70 6.67
CA LEU A 281 -16.56 -12.71 6.61
C LEU A 281 -17.08 -14.02 7.22
N ASP A 282 -17.77 -13.93 8.34
CA ASP A 282 -18.50 -15.03 8.98
C ASP A 282 -19.98 -14.91 8.61
N ASP A 283 -20.61 -16.00 8.19
CA ASP A 283 -22.03 -16.02 7.81
C ASP A 283 -22.89 -16.98 8.66
N ARG A 284 -22.31 -17.60 9.69
CA ARG A 284 -23.04 -18.59 10.53
C ARG A 284 -24.33 -18.06 11.15
N PHE A 285 -24.41 -16.74 11.38
CA PHE A 285 -25.58 -16.05 11.93
C PHE A 285 -25.92 -14.80 11.10
N GLY A 286 -25.79 -14.90 9.78
CA GLY A 286 -25.81 -13.80 8.84
C GLY A 286 -24.43 -13.18 8.64
N PRO A 287 -24.24 -12.47 7.52
CA PRO A 287 -22.93 -11.94 7.14
C PRO A 287 -22.43 -10.94 8.19
N ARG A 288 -21.22 -11.17 8.71
CA ARG A 288 -20.61 -10.28 9.71
C ARG A 288 -19.10 -10.24 9.60
N ILE A 289 -18.54 -9.12 9.97
CA ILE A 289 -17.09 -8.95 10.22
C ILE A 289 -16.90 -8.58 11.68
N GLU A 290 -16.02 -9.30 12.39
CA GLU A 290 -15.60 -8.95 13.74
C GLU A 290 -14.33 -8.09 13.67
N VAL A 291 -14.44 -6.85 14.13
CA VAL A 291 -13.34 -5.87 14.13
C VAL A 291 -12.48 -6.09 15.38
N ALA A 292 -11.25 -6.50 15.14
CA ALA A 292 -10.25 -6.76 16.18
C ALA A 292 -9.22 -5.63 16.32
N ASP A 293 -9.08 -4.79 15.27
CA ASP A 293 -8.17 -3.65 15.22
C ASP A 293 -8.86 -2.42 14.61
N PRO A 294 -8.60 -1.20 15.12
CA PRO A 294 -9.19 0.02 14.57
C PRO A 294 -8.91 0.22 13.07
N ALA A 295 -7.74 -0.16 12.57
CA ALA A 295 -7.37 -0.03 11.16
C ALA A 295 -8.22 -0.92 10.21
N MET A 296 -9.06 -1.82 10.75
CA MET A 296 -10.02 -2.57 9.95
C MET A 296 -11.23 -1.73 9.49
N ILE A 297 -11.41 -0.53 10.03
CA ILE A 297 -12.48 0.39 9.62
C ILE A 297 -11.84 1.66 9.05
N GLU A 298 -12.19 2.03 7.86
CA GLU A 298 -11.80 3.27 7.20
C GLU A 298 -13.05 4.10 6.88
N ILE A 299 -12.93 5.42 6.92
CA ILE A 299 -13.96 6.29 6.32
C ILE A 299 -13.64 6.33 4.83
N ALA A 300 -14.54 5.80 4.01
CA ALA A 300 -14.37 5.85 2.56
C ALA A 300 -14.42 7.33 2.12
N ARG A 301 -13.42 7.75 1.34
CA ARG A 301 -13.51 9.05 0.68
C ARG A 301 -14.69 8.97 -0.27
N SER A 302 -15.63 9.92 -0.14
CA SER A 302 -16.62 10.12 -1.19
C SER A 302 -15.82 10.42 -2.47
N VAL A 303 -15.89 9.55 -3.44
CA VAL A 303 -15.61 9.96 -4.80
C VAL A 303 -16.72 10.96 -5.09
N ASP A 304 -16.40 12.25 -5.10
CA ASP A 304 -17.35 13.33 -5.37
C ASP A 304 -18.15 12.92 -6.61
N ALA A 305 -19.46 12.98 -6.49
CA ALA A 305 -20.33 12.88 -7.64
C ALA A 305 -19.79 13.83 -8.72
N PRO A 306 -19.77 13.42 -10.01
CA PRO A 306 -19.15 14.20 -11.09
C PRO A 306 -19.63 15.64 -10.99
N GLY A 307 -18.67 16.55 -10.88
CA GLY A 307 -18.81 17.92 -10.44
C GLY A 307 -20.03 18.61 -11.05
N GLU A 308 -20.81 19.23 -10.21
CA GLU A 308 -21.63 20.36 -10.61
C GLU A 308 -20.71 21.37 -11.28
N ALA A 309 -20.86 21.47 -12.60
CA ALA A 309 -20.19 22.50 -13.39
C ALA A 309 -20.49 23.86 -12.76
N LYS A 310 -19.45 24.51 -12.24
CA LYS A 310 -19.58 25.91 -11.80
C LYS A 310 -20.12 26.72 -12.97
N PRO A 311 -21.19 27.47 -12.79
CA PRO A 311 -21.63 28.42 -13.83
C PRO A 311 -20.50 29.43 -14.00
N HIS A 312 -20.01 29.52 -15.21
CA HIS A 312 -19.11 30.60 -15.60
C HIS A 312 -19.87 31.96 -15.51
N PRO A 313 -19.18 32.99 -15.06
CA PRO A 313 -19.73 34.35 -14.95
C PRO A 313 -20.03 34.97 -16.32
#